data_fd22d558de6d8bcc6e31ac0bec085b61
#
_entry.id   fd22d558de6d8bcc6e31ac0bec085b61
#
_cell.length_a   1.000
_cell.length_b   1.000
_cell.length_c   1.000
_cell.angle_alpha   90.00
_cell.angle_beta   90.00
_cell.angle_gamma   90.00
#
_symmetry.space_group_name_H-M   'P 1'
#
loop_
_entity.id
_entity.type
_entity.pdbx_description
1 polymer ?
#
loop_
_entity_poly.entity_id
_entity_poly.type
_entity_poly.pdbx_seq_one_letter_code
_entity_poly.pdbx_strand_id
1 'polypeptide(L)'
;KQWYYSQNIKKLKPNYMIHGDDWKKGHMSLIRKKSINALKSYGGKLIELPYTKGISSAALIDHQNSITITPDIRRATLRKLIEAKNISRFLEAHNPISALIGENTYVQKNGKRIGFDGFWSSSLTDSTMMGKPDNESVDISQRIQGVNQIFDVTTKPLIFDGDTGGKIEHFEMKIKSAERLGISAIIIEDKTGLKKNSLFKNTKDQTQEDKKKFAEKISIGKKAQSSKEFMIIARIESFILGKGLKDAIDRAHAYVKAGADGIMIHSKSKDPKEIFQFSKLFRKSYKNIPKAC
;
A
#
# COMPACT_ATOMS: atom_id res chain seq x y z
N LYS A 1 33.91 21.18 -11.74
CA LYS A 1 32.85 20.20 -11.98
C LYS A 1 32.50 20.23 -13.45
N GLN A 2 32.70 19.09 -14.14
CA GLN A 2 32.52 18.99 -15.57
C GLN A 2 31.03 18.82 -15.90
N TRP A 3 30.41 19.85 -16.41
CA TRP A 3 29.00 19.87 -16.82
C TRP A 3 28.74 19.21 -18.18
N TYR A 4 29.79 18.73 -18.86
CA TYR A 4 29.65 18.18 -20.20
C TYR A 4 29.80 16.66 -20.21
N TYR A 5 28.72 15.96 -20.46
CA TYR A 5 28.70 14.49 -20.53
C TYR A 5 29.44 13.91 -21.72
N SER A 6 29.67 14.71 -22.79
CA SER A 6 30.20 14.25 -24.06
C SER A 6 31.57 13.56 -23.97
N GLN A 7 32.45 13.99 -23.06
CA GLN A 7 33.75 13.34 -22.87
C GLN A 7 33.60 11.97 -22.22
N ASN A 8 32.77 11.84 -21.21
CA ASN A 8 32.49 10.56 -20.52
C ASN A 8 31.77 9.60 -21.47
N ILE A 9 30.79 10.09 -22.26
CA ILE A 9 30.10 9.29 -23.28
C ILE A 9 31.10 8.71 -24.31
N LYS A 10 32.02 9.50 -24.82
CA LYS A 10 33.04 9.03 -25.76
C LYS A 10 34.01 8.02 -25.13
N LYS A 11 34.35 8.20 -23.86
CA LYS A 11 35.23 7.29 -23.10
C LYS A 11 34.56 5.95 -22.79
N LEU A 12 33.31 5.99 -22.27
CA LEU A 12 32.58 4.82 -21.83
C LEU A 12 31.85 4.07 -22.94
N LYS A 13 31.53 4.77 -24.03
CA LYS A 13 30.77 4.26 -25.20
C LYS A 13 29.52 3.46 -24.80
N PRO A 14 28.61 4.01 -23.97
CA PRO A 14 27.41 3.29 -23.56
C PRO A 14 26.48 3.06 -24.77
N ASN A 15 25.85 1.90 -24.87
CA ASN A 15 24.85 1.61 -25.91
C ASN A 15 23.60 2.52 -25.74
N TYR A 16 23.24 2.83 -24.52
CA TYR A 16 22.10 3.69 -24.18
C TYR A 16 22.51 4.71 -23.13
N MET A 17 22.06 5.96 -23.31
CA MET A 17 22.06 7.00 -22.31
C MET A 17 20.61 7.34 -22.00
N ILE A 18 20.22 7.33 -20.73
CA ILE A 18 18.87 7.67 -20.27
C ILE A 18 18.92 9.01 -19.57
N HIS A 19 18.00 9.92 -19.91
CA HIS A 19 17.88 11.23 -19.28
C HIS A 19 16.41 11.69 -19.23
N GLY A 20 16.06 12.55 -18.27
CA GLY A 20 14.77 13.25 -18.30
C GLY A 20 14.66 14.19 -19.50
N ASP A 21 13.45 14.52 -19.91
CA ASP A 21 13.21 15.40 -21.08
C ASP A 21 13.29 16.90 -20.74
N ASP A 22 13.58 17.25 -19.50
CA ASP A 22 13.71 18.61 -18.97
C ASP A 22 14.83 19.44 -19.62
N TRP A 23 15.85 18.79 -20.18
CA TRP A 23 16.98 19.43 -20.86
C TRP A 23 16.73 19.81 -22.33
N LYS A 24 15.52 19.63 -22.83
CA LYS A 24 15.16 20.01 -24.22
C LYS A 24 15.16 21.52 -24.43
N LYS A 25 15.01 22.30 -23.39
CA LYS A 25 14.92 23.77 -23.41
C LYS A 25 16.03 24.40 -22.56
N GLY A 26 16.22 25.73 -22.77
CA GLY A 26 17.17 26.52 -22.00
C GLY A 26 18.64 26.14 -22.28
N HIS A 27 19.52 26.49 -21.34
CA HIS A 27 20.97 26.28 -21.44
C HIS A 27 21.36 24.78 -21.51
N MET A 28 20.55 23.89 -20.98
CA MET A 28 20.76 22.44 -21.01
C MET A 28 20.59 21.86 -22.41
N SER A 29 19.90 22.55 -23.33
CA SER A 29 19.70 22.07 -24.71
C SER A 29 21.02 21.92 -25.48
N LEU A 30 22.04 22.75 -25.18
CA LEU A 30 23.37 22.64 -25.76
C LEU A 30 24.09 21.37 -25.30
N ILE A 31 23.97 21.05 -24.00
CA ILE A 31 24.54 19.83 -23.40
C ILE A 31 23.89 18.61 -24.03
N ARG A 32 22.56 18.63 -24.21
CA ARG A 32 21.80 17.60 -24.92
C ARG A 32 22.32 17.36 -26.33
N LYS A 33 22.48 18.42 -27.14
CA LYS A 33 23.02 18.33 -28.49
C LYS A 33 24.41 17.71 -28.53
N LYS A 34 25.31 18.13 -27.64
CA LYS A 34 26.66 17.56 -27.52
C LYS A 34 26.63 16.09 -27.10
N SER A 35 25.73 15.69 -26.23
CA SER A 35 25.56 14.30 -25.80
C SER A 35 25.04 13.41 -26.93
N ILE A 36 24.05 13.88 -27.70
CA ILE A 36 23.53 13.17 -28.89
C ILE A 36 24.62 12.98 -29.93
N ASN A 37 25.42 14.01 -30.23
CA ASN A 37 26.50 13.92 -31.20
C ASN A 37 27.61 12.94 -30.75
N ALA A 38 27.91 12.92 -29.45
CA ALA A 38 28.85 11.97 -28.87
C ALA A 38 28.35 10.51 -28.95
N LEU A 39 27.06 10.26 -28.68
CA LEU A 39 26.44 8.94 -28.82
C LEU A 39 26.44 8.47 -30.29
N LYS A 40 26.02 9.34 -31.20
CA LYS A 40 25.98 9.04 -32.65
C LYS A 40 27.34 8.64 -33.23
N SER A 41 28.46 9.17 -32.68
CA SER A 41 29.79 8.89 -33.21
C SER A 41 30.24 7.41 -33.13
N TYR A 42 29.52 6.58 -32.33
CA TYR A 42 29.80 5.15 -32.21
C TYR A 42 28.52 4.28 -32.20
N GLY A 43 27.34 4.83 -32.59
CA GLY A 43 26.07 4.09 -32.66
C GLY A 43 25.26 4.00 -31.37
N GLY A 44 25.65 4.72 -30.32
CA GLY A 44 24.87 4.80 -29.07
C GLY A 44 23.58 5.59 -29.24
N LYS A 45 22.59 5.34 -28.38
CA LYS A 45 21.24 5.94 -28.42
C LYS A 45 20.92 6.71 -27.15
N LEU A 46 20.22 7.85 -27.29
CA LEU A 46 19.61 8.58 -26.18
C LEU A 46 18.17 8.14 -26.03
N ILE A 47 17.80 7.77 -24.82
CA ILE A 47 16.41 7.51 -24.40
C ILE A 47 16.01 8.66 -23.47
N GLU A 48 14.98 9.40 -23.84
CA GLU A 48 14.45 10.49 -23.03
C GLU A 48 13.11 10.05 -22.42
N LEU A 49 13.09 10.03 -21.10
CA LEU A 49 11.87 9.75 -20.34
C LEU A 49 11.14 11.06 -20.04
N PRO A 50 9.82 11.12 -20.25
CA PRO A 50 9.07 12.31 -19.90
C PRO A 50 9.15 12.56 -18.41
N TYR A 51 9.34 13.82 -18.03
CA TYR A 51 9.30 14.23 -16.63
C TYR A 51 7.89 14.03 -16.09
N THR A 52 7.77 13.44 -14.92
CA THR A 52 6.47 13.25 -14.27
C THR A 52 5.86 14.61 -13.98
N LYS A 53 4.76 14.94 -14.67
CA LYS A 53 4.07 16.23 -14.47
C LYS A 53 3.59 16.37 -13.03
N GLY A 54 3.79 17.54 -12.46
CA GLY A 54 3.33 17.84 -11.10
C GLY A 54 4.33 17.49 -9.98
N ILE A 55 5.49 16.90 -10.31
CA ILE A 55 6.56 16.62 -9.35
C ILE A 55 7.78 17.45 -9.73
N SER A 56 7.87 18.62 -9.15
CA SER A 56 9.06 19.48 -9.19
C SER A 56 9.38 19.93 -7.77
N SER A 57 10.61 20.36 -7.50
CA SER A 57 10.96 20.90 -6.18
C SER A 57 10.02 22.04 -5.75
N ALA A 58 9.61 22.92 -6.67
CA ALA A 58 8.65 23.98 -6.39
C ALA A 58 7.26 23.41 -6.06
N ALA A 59 6.76 22.46 -6.86
CA ALA A 59 5.48 21.81 -6.59
C ALA A 59 5.50 21.01 -5.28
N LEU A 60 6.64 20.43 -4.90
CA LEU A 60 6.82 19.77 -3.60
C LEU A 60 6.74 20.76 -2.44
N ILE A 61 7.37 21.94 -2.56
CA ILE A 61 7.32 23.01 -1.55
C ILE A 61 5.87 23.50 -1.40
N ASP A 62 5.18 23.78 -2.50
CA ASP A 62 3.79 24.24 -2.48
C ASP A 62 2.88 23.15 -1.87
N HIS A 63 3.14 21.89 -2.20
CA HIS A 63 2.39 20.77 -1.65
C HIS A 63 2.64 20.61 -0.15
N GLN A 64 3.89 20.66 0.32
CA GLN A 64 4.23 20.64 1.75
C GLN A 64 3.56 21.78 2.53
N ASN A 65 3.50 22.96 1.97
CA ASN A 65 2.83 24.11 2.59
C ASN A 65 1.30 23.94 2.69
N SER A 66 0.71 23.07 1.86
CA SER A 66 -0.73 22.76 1.87
C SER A 66 -1.10 21.56 2.73
N ILE A 67 -0.13 20.74 3.17
CA ILE A 67 -0.37 19.54 3.98
C ILE A 67 -0.46 19.95 5.45
N THR A 68 -1.65 20.27 5.88
CA THR A 68 -1.99 20.43 7.29
C THR A 68 -3.10 19.45 7.67
N ILE A 69 -2.73 18.22 7.99
CA ILE A 69 -3.69 17.24 8.47
C ILE A 69 -3.17 16.60 9.75
N THR A 70 -4.02 16.56 10.77
CA THR A 70 -3.69 15.87 12.01
C THR A 70 -3.98 14.35 11.92
N PRO A 71 -3.30 13.52 12.72
CA PRO A 71 -3.52 12.07 12.71
C PRO A 71 -4.97 11.65 12.90
N ASP A 72 -5.74 12.35 13.72
CA ASP A 72 -7.16 12.10 13.98
C ASP A 72 -8.03 12.36 12.75
N ILE A 73 -7.79 13.44 12.01
CA ILE A 73 -8.51 13.74 10.77
C ILE A 73 -8.22 12.66 9.73
N ARG A 74 -6.94 12.24 9.58
CA ARG A 74 -6.57 11.18 8.62
C ARG A 74 -7.24 9.85 8.97
N ARG A 75 -7.29 9.45 10.25
CA ARG A 75 -8.00 8.25 10.69
C ARG A 75 -9.47 8.29 10.30
N ALA A 76 -10.16 9.40 10.60
CA ALA A 76 -11.57 9.57 10.32
C ALA A 76 -11.91 9.57 8.82
N THR A 77 -10.97 9.94 7.97
CA THR A 77 -11.20 10.05 6.52
C THR A 77 -11.54 8.72 5.89
N LEU A 78 -10.96 7.59 6.34
CA LEU A 78 -11.28 6.27 5.81
C LEU A 78 -12.77 5.91 6.01
N ARG A 79 -13.30 6.08 7.22
CA ARG A 79 -14.71 5.80 7.51
C ARG A 79 -15.64 6.67 6.67
N LYS A 80 -15.36 7.97 6.59
CA LYS A 80 -16.12 8.90 5.74
C LYS A 80 -16.12 8.49 4.27
N LEU A 81 -15.00 8.02 3.74
CA LEU A 81 -14.90 7.52 2.38
C LEU A 81 -15.75 6.27 2.16
N ILE A 82 -15.70 5.32 3.09
CA ILE A 82 -16.49 4.08 3.02
C ILE A 82 -17.99 4.38 3.09
N GLU A 83 -18.39 5.34 3.89
CA GLU A 83 -19.80 5.78 4.00
C GLU A 83 -20.26 6.54 2.75
N ALA A 84 -19.37 7.38 2.19
CA ALA A 84 -19.72 8.24 1.05
C ALA A 84 -19.65 7.54 -0.32
N LYS A 85 -18.89 6.43 -0.42
CA LYS A 85 -18.61 5.76 -1.71
C LYS A 85 -18.95 4.28 -1.66
N ASN A 86 -19.56 3.80 -2.74
CA ASN A 86 -19.78 2.35 -2.92
C ASN A 86 -18.48 1.57 -3.10
N ILE A 87 -17.46 2.19 -3.70
CA ILE A 87 -16.15 1.60 -3.96
C ILE A 87 -15.09 2.66 -3.67
N SER A 88 -14.14 2.34 -2.82
CA SER A 88 -12.92 3.13 -2.58
C SER A 88 -11.71 2.41 -3.15
N ARG A 89 -10.81 3.16 -3.80
CA ARG A 89 -9.62 2.62 -4.47
C ARG A 89 -8.38 3.02 -3.71
N PHE A 90 -7.62 2.03 -3.30
CA PHE A 90 -6.35 2.22 -2.59
C PHE A 90 -5.20 1.77 -3.48
N LEU A 91 -4.18 2.64 -3.60
CA LEU A 91 -2.94 2.33 -4.31
C LEU A 91 -1.87 1.93 -3.30
N GLU A 92 -1.09 0.93 -3.64
CA GLU A 92 0.06 0.55 -2.86
C GLU A 92 1.14 1.64 -2.89
N ALA A 93 1.63 2.03 -1.71
CA ALA A 93 2.73 2.98 -1.56
C ALA A 93 3.70 2.47 -0.49
N HIS A 94 4.99 2.46 -0.81
CA HIS A 94 6.06 1.94 0.03
C HIS A 94 7.14 2.98 0.37
N ASN A 95 7.03 4.17 -0.21
CA ASN A 95 7.91 5.31 0.10
C ASN A 95 7.25 6.63 -0.30
N PRO A 96 7.80 7.79 0.08
CA PRO A 96 7.24 9.10 -0.26
C PRO A 96 7.06 9.33 -1.76
N ILE A 97 7.98 8.86 -2.61
CA ILE A 97 7.88 9.06 -4.07
C ILE A 97 6.70 8.31 -4.65
N SER A 98 6.49 7.04 -4.27
CA SER A 98 5.34 6.27 -4.72
C SER A 98 4.01 6.87 -4.25
N ALA A 99 3.96 7.38 -3.02
CA ALA A 99 2.80 8.10 -2.50
C ALA A 99 2.53 9.39 -3.29
N LEU A 100 3.56 10.16 -3.60
CA LEU A 100 3.45 11.40 -4.37
C LEU A 100 2.95 11.15 -5.80
N ILE A 101 3.43 10.09 -6.45
CA ILE A 101 2.93 9.65 -7.75
C ILE A 101 1.44 9.30 -7.65
N GLY A 102 1.06 8.50 -6.65
CA GLY A 102 -0.34 8.12 -6.43
C GLY A 102 -1.24 9.29 -6.08
N GLU A 103 -0.75 10.28 -5.31
CA GLU A 103 -1.47 11.51 -4.96
C GLU A 103 -1.84 12.31 -6.21
N ASN A 104 -0.91 12.40 -7.17
CA ASN A 104 -1.06 13.20 -8.38
C ASN A 104 -1.59 12.43 -9.59
N THR A 105 -1.82 11.12 -9.46
CA THR A 105 -2.35 10.29 -10.54
C THR A 105 -3.87 10.34 -10.57
N TYR A 106 -4.44 10.77 -11.69
CA TYR A 106 -5.88 10.78 -11.91
C TYR A 106 -6.22 10.65 -13.39
N VAL A 107 -7.44 10.22 -13.67
CA VAL A 107 -8.05 10.26 -15.00
C VAL A 107 -9.17 11.28 -15.02
N GLN A 108 -9.38 11.92 -16.16
CA GLN A 108 -10.53 12.79 -16.40
C GLN A 108 -11.68 11.95 -16.98
N LYS A 109 -12.84 11.94 -16.32
CA LYS A 109 -14.04 11.27 -16.82
C LYS A 109 -15.25 12.13 -16.49
N ASN A 110 -16.03 12.49 -17.53
CA ASN A 110 -17.23 13.33 -17.40
C ASN A 110 -16.98 14.65 -16.63
N GLY A 111 -15.87 15.34 -16.93
CA GLY A 111 -15.48 16.59 -16.27
C GLY A 111 -14.98 16.45 -14.83
N LYS A 112 -14.93 15.24 -14.28
CA LYS A 112 -14.47 14.97 -12.92
C LYS A 112 -13.08 14.30 -12.91
N ARG A 113 -12.22 14.70 -11.97
CA ARG A 113 -10.99 13.99 -11.67
C ARG A 113 -11.29 12.75 -10.83
N ILE A 114 -10.82 11.60 -11.28
CA ILE A 114 -10.95 10.33 -10.57
C ILE A 114 -9.55 9.81 -10.30
N GLY A 115 -9.13 9.86 -9.06
CA GLY A 115 -7.83 9.34 -8.58
C GLY A 115 -8.02 8.21 -7.57
N PHE A 116 -6.95 7.92 -6.84
CA PHE A 116 -6.98 7.00 -5.71
C PHE A 116 -7.51 7.69 -4.46
N ASP A 117 -8.25 6.95 -3.64
CA ASP A 117 -8.90 7.47 -2.44
C ASP A 117 -8.01 7.39 -1.21
N GLY A 118 -7.00 6.52 -1.24
CA GLY A 118 -6.07 6.30 -0.15
C GLY A 118 -4.90 5.42 -0.58
N PHE A 119 -4.08 5.05 0.40
CA PHE A 119 -2.91 4.22 0.21
C PHE A 119 -2.98 2.92 0.99
N TRP A 120 -2.26 1.94 0.49
CA TRP A 120 -2.02 0.65 1.11
C TRP A 120 -0.51 0.48 1.36
N SER A 121 -0.10 0.21 2.61
CA SER A 121 1.26 -0.21 2.94
C SER A 121 1.27 -1.74 3.01
N SER A 122 1.86 -2.36 2.00
CA SER A 122 1.95 -3.82 1.87
C SER A 122 3.21 -4.35 2.54
N SER A 123 3.09 -5.44 3.30
CA SER A 123 4.24 -6.10 3.90
C SER A 123 5.22 -6.64 2.86
N LEU A 124 4.69 -7.13 1.73
CA LEU A 124 5.50 -7.63 0.62
C LEU A 124 6.38 -6.52 0.03
N THR A 125 5.79 -5.37 -0.30
CA THR A 125 6.52 -4.28 -0.95
C THR A 125 7.48 -3.61 0.01
N ASP A 126 7.07 -3.40 1.27
CA ASP A 126 7.92 -2.83 2.31
C ASP A 126 9.15 -3.72 2.56
N SER A 127 8.95 -5.04 2.66
CA SER A 127 10.05 -6.00 2.84
C SER A 127 10.97 -6.04 1.63
N THR A 128 10.41 -6.08 0.43
CA THR A 128 11.17 -6.11 -0.84
C THR A 128 12.01 -4.86 -1.01
N MET A 129 11.47 -3.68 -0.69
CA MET A 129 12.22 -2.41 -0.72
C MET A 129 13.46 -2.45 0.20
N MET A 130 13.38 -3.18 1.32
CA MET A 130 14.49 -3.37 2.26
C MET A 130 15.39 -4.56 1.91
N GLY A 131 15.18 -5.23 0.77
CA GLY A 131 15.93 -6.42 0.35
C GLY A 131 15.69 -7.64 1.25
N LYS A 132 14.53 -7.73 1.92
CA LYS A 132 14.18 -8.79 2.85
C LYS A 132 12.97 -9.60 2.36
N PRO A 133 12.86 -10.88 2.74
CA PRO A 133 11.69 -11.69 2.41
C PRO A 133 10.46 -11.23 3.19
N ASP A 134 9.27 -11.43 2.59
CA ASP A 134 7.97 -11.16 3.20
C ASP A 134 7.56 -12.31 4.16
N ASN A 135 8.18 -12.36 5.31
CA ASN A 135 7.99 -13.38 6.35
C ASN A 135 8.04 -12.81 7.77
N GLU A 136 7.62 -11.55 7.93
CA GLU A 136 7.70 -10.78 9.19
C GLU A 136 9.15 -10.49 9.66
N SER A 137 10.17 -10.67 8.79
CA SER A 137 11.56 -10.29 9.10
C SER A 137 11.78 -8.78 9.14
N VAL A 138 10.87 -8.02 8.54
CA VAL A 138 10.75 -6.57 8.76
C VAL A 138 9.63 -6.34 9.77
N ASP A 139 10.00 -5.90 10.93
CA ASP A 139 9.08 -5.72 12.05
C ASP A 139 8.12 -4.53 11.79
N ILE A 140 6.93 -4.63 12.37
CA ILE A 140 5.88 -3.60 12.21
C ILE A 140 6.36 -2.21 12.65
N SER A 141 7.19 -2.11 13.70
CA SER A 141 7.71 -0.82 14.18
C SER A 141 8.61 -0.16 13.13
N GLN A 142 9.42 -0.96 12.44
CA GLN A 142 10.27 -0.50 11.35
C GLN A 142 9.45 -0.02 10.15
N ARG A 143 8.39 -0.76 9.80
CA ARG A 143 7.47 -0.39 8.72
C ARG A 143 6.65 0.87 9.05
N ILE A 144 6.24 1.06 10.30
CA ILE A 144 5.55 2.28 10.78
C ILE A 144 6.42 3.53 10.55
N GLN A 145 7.74 3.44 10.70
CA GLN A 145 8.63 4.56 10.39
C GLN A 145 8.58 4.95 8.92
N GLY A 146 8.52 3.98 8.00
CA GLY A 146 8.33 4.22 6.57
C GLY A 146 6.98 4.90 6.27
N VAL A 147 5.92 4.49 6.94
CA VAL A 147 4.59 5.12 6.82
C VAL A 147 4.62 6.59 7.28
N ASN A 148 5.39 6.92 8.32
CA ASN A 148 5.55 8.31 8.74
C ASN A 148 6.10 9.19 7.62
N GLN A 149 7.11 8.71 6.89
CA GLN A 149 7.65 9.43 5.73
C GLN A 149 6.64 9.58 4.59
N ILE A 150 5.79 8.57 4.36
CA ILE A 150 4.68 8.66 3.40
C ILE A 150 3.72 9.78 3.81
N PHE A 151 3.44 9.93 5.09
CA PHE A 151 2.53 10.94 5.60
C PHE A 151 3.06 12.37 5.48
N ASP A 152 4.35 12.56 5.27
CA ASP A 152 4.93 13.88 4.95
C ASP A 152 4.51 14.42 3.58
N VAL A 153 4.00 13.56 2.69
CA VAL A 153 3.69 13.93 1.29
C VAL A 153 2.24 13.68 0.88
N THR A 154 1.37 13.21 1.79
CA THR A 154 -0.04 12.95 1.49
C THR A 154 -0.95 13.22 2.68
N THR A 155 -2.17 13.67 2.39
CA THR A 155 -3.25 13.79 3.38
C THR A 155 -4.22 12.61 3.34
N LYS A 156 -4.08 11.69 2.36
CA LYS A 156 -4.98 10.57 2.17
C LYS A 156 -4.89 9.55 3.30
N PRO A 157 -5.97 8.82 3.57
CA PRO A 157 -5.95 7.73 4.54
C PRO A 157 -5.07 6.58 4.06
N LEU A 158 -4.49 5.84 5.01
CA LEU A 158 -3.66 4.69 4.73
C LEU A 158 -4.17 3.46 5.49
N ILE A 159 -4.26 2.35 4.77
CA ILE A 159 -4.51 1.02 5.30
C ILE A 159 -3.17 0.29 5.40
N PHE A 160 -2.84 -0.23 6.58
CA PHE A 160 -1.58 -0.88 6.87
C PHE A 160 -1.76 -2.40 6.93
N ASP A 161 -0.98 -3.13 6.16
CA ASP A 161 -0.90 -4.60 6.26
C ASP A 161 -0.10 -4.96 7.52
N GLY A 162 -0.80 -5.45 8.51
CA GLY A 162 -0.25 -5.83 9.82
C GLY A 162 0.22 -7.27 9.90
N ASP A 163 0.33 -7.97 8.75
CA ASP A 163 0.72 -9.39 8.71
C ASP A 163 -0.23 -10.24 9.58
N THR A 164 0.30 -11.13 10.42
CA THR A 164 -0.50 -11.91 11.39
C THR A 164 -0.92 -11.11 12.63
N GLY A 165 -0.49 -9.84 12.74
CA GLY A 165 -0.54 -9.05 13.97
C GLY A 165 0.54 -9.41 14.97
N GLY A 166 1.27 -10.51 14.74
CA GLY A 166 2.30 -11.05 15.64
C GLY A 166 1.73 -11.63 16.94
N LYS A 167 2.53 -11.63 18.00
CA LYS A 167 2.12 -12.15 19.31
C LYS A 167 1.01 -11.29 19.89
N ILE A 168 0.04 -11.94 20.51
CA ILE A 168 -1.16 -11.30 21.06
C ILE A 168 -0.81 -10.29 22.17
N GLU A 169 0.22 -10.58 22.97
CA GLU A 169 0.69 -9.74 24.08
C GLU A 169 1.30 -8.41 23.57
N HIS A 170 1.79 -8.39 22.34
CA HIS A 170 2.38 -7.19 21.74
C HIS A 170 1.42 -6.43 20.82
N PHE A 171 0.28 -7.04 20.49
CA PHE A 171 -0.64 -6.47 19.49
C PHE A 171 -1.26 -5.16 19.96
N GLU A 172 -1.57 -5.04 21.25
CA GLU A 172 -2.05 -3.79 21.85
C GLU A 172 -1.12 -2.60 21.56
N MET A 173 0.19 -2.78 21.77
CA MET A 173 1.17 -1.71 21.54
C MET A 173 1.29 -1.34 20.07
N LYS A 174 1.15 -2.32 19.17
CA LYS A 174 1.15 -2.08 17.72
C LYS A 174 -0.07 -1.24 17.29
N ILE A 175 -1.25 -1.54 17.84
CA ILE A 175 -2.47 -0.76 17.61
C ILE A 175 -2.26 0.68 18.08
N LYS A 176 -1.78 0.91 19.30
CA LYS A 176 -1.53 2.24 19.84
C LYS A 176 -0.53 3.04 19.00
N SER A 177 0.53 2.38 18.50
CA SER A 177 1.54 3.01 17.64
C SER A 177 0.99 3.40 16.29
N ALA A 178 0.23 2.50 15.64
CA ALA A 178 -0.42 2.77 14.36
C ALA A 178 -1.44 3.92 14.48
N GLU A 179 -2.25 3.89 15.51
CA GLU A 179 -3.27 4.89 15.78
C GLU A 179 -2.66 6.28 16.03
N ARG A 180 -1.61 6.35 16.86
CA ARG A 180 -0.89 7.60 17.16
C ARG A 180 -0.31 8.25 15.90
N LEU A 181 0.23 7.45 14.98
CA LEU A 181 0.77 7.95 13.73
C LEU A 181 -0.32 8.49 12.78
N GLY A 182 -1.56 8.02 12.91
CA GLY A 182 -2.64 8.42 12.01
C GLY A 182 -2.94 7.41 10.90
N ILE A 183 -2.46 6.17 11.03
CA ILE A 183 -2.90 5.05 10.20
C ILE A 183 -4.41 4.91 10.38
N SER A 184 -5.15 4.72 9.30
CA SER A 184 -6.62 4.70 9.32
C SER A 184 -7.18 3.31 9.61
N ALA A 185 -6.50 2.27 9.15
CA ALA A 185 -6.84 0.89 9.43
C ALA A 185 -5.62 -0.01 9.45
N ILE A 186 -5.69 -1.07 10.24
CA ILE A 186 -4.76 -2.21 10.17
C ILE A 186 -5.51 -3.44 9.68
N ILE A 187 -4.90 -4.18 8.76
CA ILE A 187 -5.39 -5.50 8.34
C ILE A 187 -4.48 -6.55 8.97
N ILE A 188 -5.07 -7.58 9.57
CA ILE A 188 -4.35 -8.74 10.09
C ILE A 188 -4.93 -10.02 9.52
N GLU A 189 -4.05 -10.97 9.16
CA GLU A 189 -4.43 -12.26 8.57
C GLU A 189 -4.46 -13.38 9.60
N ASP A 190 -5.42 -14.30 9.44
CA ASP A 190 -5.63 -15.43 10.35
C ASP A 190 -4.73 -16.63 10.04
N LYS A 191 -3.43 -16.36 9.83
CA LYS A 191 -2.38 -17.39 9.69
C LYS A 191 -1.51 -17.49 10.93
N THR A 192 -0.86 -18.64 11.10
CA THR A 192 0.13 -18.89 12.16
C THR A 192 1.43 -19.43 11.57
N GLY A 193 2.46 -19.47 12.41
CA GLY A 193 3.78 -19.97 12.04
C GLY A 193 4.57 -18.96 11.23
N LEU A 194 5.59 -19.44 10.53
CA LEU A 194 6.39 -18.59 9.66
C LEU A 194 5.53 -18.15 8.47
N LYS A 195 5.28 -16.85 8.38
CA LYS A 195 4.52 -16.28 7.28
C LYS A 195 5.19 -16.62 5.95
N LYS A 196 4.39 -17.05 4.98
CA LYS A 196 4.78 -17.18 3.57
C LYS A 196 3.77 -16.42 2.71
N ASN A 197 4.23 -15.88 1.60
CA ASN A 197 3.34 -15.19 0.68
C ASN A 197 2.21 -16.12 0.20
N SER A 198 0.97 -15.67 0.36
CA SER A 198 -0.24 -16.46 0.07
C SER A 198 -0.41 -16.81 -1.41
N LEU A 199 0.22 -16.06 -2.31
CA LEU A 199 0.11 -16.24 -3.77
C LEU A 199 1.10 -17.26 -4.33
N PHE A 200 2.10 -17.69 -3.57
CA PHE A 200 3.04 -18.71 -4.01
C PHE A 200 2.40 -20.10 -4.00
N LYS A 201 2.84 -20.96 -4.94
CA LYS A 201 2.26 -22.29 -5.14
C LYS A 201 2.40 -23.23 -3.93
N ASN A 202 3.44 -23.07 -3.12
CA ASN A 202 3.70 -23.95 -1.98
C ASN A 202 3.14 -23.38 -0.67
N THR A 203 1.88 -23.68 -0.41
CA THR A 203 1.17 -23.31 0.83
C THR A 203 1.08 -24.47 1.85
N LYS A 204 1.72 -25.62 1.57
CA LYS A 204 1.56 -26.86 2.38
C LYS A 204 1.93 -26.71 3.85
N ASP A 205 2.87 -25.81 4.16
CA ASP A 205 3.37 -25.59 5.54
C ASP A 205 2.70 -24.39 6.23
N GLN A 206 1.65 -23.82 5.61
CA GLN A 206 0.93 -22.70 6.22
C GLN A 206 -0.29 -23.23 6.98
N THR A 207 -0.44 -22.78 8.21
CA THR A 207 -1.56 -23.13 9.06
C THR A 207 -2.40 -21.88 9.35
N GLN A 208 -3.69 -22.08 9.41
CA GLN A 208 -4.62 -21.02 9.81
C GLN A 208 -4.75 -21.04 11.33
N GLU A 209 -4.74 -19.85 11.93
CA GLU A 209 -4.91 -19.65 13.37
C GLU A 209 -6.26 -20.25 13.85
N ASP A 210 -6.29 -20.71 15.07
CA ASP A 210 -7.55 -21.05 15.70
C ASP A 210 -8.52 -19.88 15.67
N LYS A 211 -9.75 -20.11 15.22
CA LYS A 211 -10.76 -19.08 15.05
C LYS A 211 -11.01 -18.25 16.31
N LYS A 212 -11.02 -18.90 17.48
CA LYS A 212 -11.27 -18.23 18.77
C LYS A 212 -10.08 -17.37 19.18
N LYS A 213 -8.85 -17.89 19.03
CA LYS A 213 -7.62 -17.14 19.34
C LYS A 213 -7.47 -15.91 18.46
N PHE A 214 -7.77 -16.04 17.15
CA PHE A 214 -7.72 -14.89 16.28
C PHE A 214 -8.82 -13.86 16.58
N ALA A 215 -10.03 -14.31 16.91
CA ALA A 215 -11.11 -13.45 17.40
C ALA A 215 -10.73 -12.73 18.71
N GLU A 216 -10.06 -13.41 19.65
CA GLU A 216 -9.53 -12.81 20.86
C GLU A 216 -8.50 -11.72 20.55
N LYS A 217 -7.55 -11.96 19.63
CA LYS A 217 -6.59 -10.95 19.16
C LYS A 217 -7.29 -9.69 18.64
N ILE A 218 -8.36 -9.86 17.84
CA ILE A 218 -9.18 -8.73 17.37
C ILE A 218 -9.80 -7.98 18.55
N SER A 219 -10.40 -8.70 19.50
CA SER A 219 -11.02 -8.09 20.67
C SER A 219 -10.03 -7.31 21.53
N ILE A 220 -8.82 -7.83 21.71
CA ILE A 220 -7.73 -7.13 22.42
C ILE A 220 -7.35 -5.85 21.67
N GLY A 221 -7.16 -5.93 20.35
CA GLY A 221 -6.87 -4.76 19.53
C GLY A 221 -7.98 -3.71 19.61
N LYS A 222 -9.24 -4.13 19.60
CA LYS A 222 -10.39 -3.22 19.73
C LYS A 222 -10.46 -2.54 21.10
N LYS A 223 -10.09 -3.23 22.16
CA LYS A 223 -9.99 -2.64 23.51
C LYS A 223 -8.82 -1.67 23.64
N ALA A 224 -7.75 -1.92 22.93
CA ALA A 224 -6.52 -1.12 22.97
C ALA A 224 -6.65 0.21 22.23
N GLN A 225 -7.54 0.31 21.23
CA GLN A 225 -7.70 1.53 20.44
C GLN A 225 -8.33 2.66 21.27
N SER A 226 -7.85 3.89 21.04
CA SER A 226 -8.33 5.10 21.71
C SER A 226 -9.41 5.81 20.88
N SER A 227 -9.36 5.65 19.55
CA SER A 227 -10.29 6.28 18.62
C SER A 227 -11.22 5.26 17.96
N LYS A 228 -12.51 5.55 17.92
CA LYS A 228 -13.50 4.77 17.16
C LYS A 228 -13.29 4.83 15.65
N GLU A 229 -12.54 5.82 15.18
CA GLU A 229 -12.25 6.02 13.77
C GLU A 229 -11.21 5.04 13.21
N PHE A 230 -10.28 4.57 14.05
CA PHE A 230 -9.32 3.55 13.65
C PHE A 230 -10.03 2.21 13.40
N MET A 231 -9.65 1.51 12.34
CA MET A 231 -10.29 0.27 11.95
C MET A 231 -9.36 -0.93 12.07
N ILE A 232 -9.89 -2.06 12.57
CA ILE A 232 -9.24 -3.37 12.51
C ILE A 232 -10.00 -4.22 11.50
N ILE A 233 -9.32 -4.62 10.44
CA ILE A 233 -9.88 -5.43 9.35
C ILE A 233 -9.29 -6.84 9.45
N ALA A 234 -10.16 -7.84 9.49
CA ALA A 234 -9.74 -9.24 9.55
C ALA A 234 -9.60 -9.82 8.13
N ARG A 235 -8.41 -10.27 7.76
CA ARG A 235 -8.14 -10.97 6.51
C ARG A 235 -8.28 -12.48 6.75
N ILE A 236 -9.14 -13.10 5.94
CA ILE A 236 -9.49 -14.51 6.04
C ILE A 236 -8.77 -15.29 4.95
N GLU A 237 -7.96 -16.24 5.34
CA GLU A 237 -7.12 -17.05 4.45
C GLU A 237 -7.73 -18.43 4.12
N SER A 238 -9.01 -18.65 4.41
CA SER A 238 -9.68 -19.93 4.20
C SER A 238 -9.63 -20.45 2.77
N PHE A 239 -9.76 -19.58 1.76
CA PHE A 239 -9.64 -19.98 0.36
C PHE A 239 -8.20 -20.29 -0.04
N ILE A 240 -7.25 -19.51 0.46
CA ILE A 240 -5.81 -19.74 0.25
C ILE A 240 -5.39 -21.13 0.77
N LEU A 241 -5.92 -21.51 1.94
CA LEU A 241 -5.58 -22.74 2.65
C LEU A 241 -6.54 -23.92 2.32
N GLY A 242 -7.44 -23.73 1.35
CA GLY A 242 -8.32 -24.78 0.86
C GLY A 242 -9.43 -25.21 1.83
N LYS A 243 -9.77 -24.41 2.83
CA LYS A 243 -10.84 -24.71 3.82
C LYS A 243 -12.25 -24.37 3.33
N GLY A 244 -12.35 -23.61 2.26
CA GLY A 244 -13.57 -23.35 1.53
C GLY A 244 -14.51 -22.32 2.16
N LEU A 245 -15.66 -22.16 1.50
CA LEU A 245 -16.63 -21.09 1.76
C LEU A 245 -17.26 -21.16 3.17
N LYS A 246 -17.57 -22.35 3.65
CA LYS A 246 -18.20 -22.53 4.98
C LYS A 246 -17.28 -22.01 6.10
N ASP A 247 -16.00 -22.44 6.09
CA ASP A 247 -15.02 -21.97 7.07
C ASP A 247 -14.81 -20.46 6.96
N ALA A 248 -14.74 -19.92 5.74
CA ALA A 248 -14.61 -18.47 5.52
C ALA A 248 -15.76 -17.68 6.14
N ILE A 249 -17.00 -18.11 5.97
CA ILE A 249 -18.19 -17.47 6.54
C ILE A 249 -18.21 -17.61 8.06
N ASP A 250 -17.92 -18.79 8.60
CA ASP A 250 -17.90 -19.03 10.05
C ASP A 250 -16.85 -18.13 10.75
N ARG A 251 -15.68 -17.96 10.13
CA ARG A 251 -14.64 -17.03 10.61
C ARG A 251 -15.07 -15.59 10.51
N ALA A 252 -15.65 -15.18 9.39
CA ALA A 252 -16.16 -13.81 9.24
C ALA A 252 -17.16 -13.44 10.34
N HIS A 253 -18.09 -14.35 10.67
CA HIS A 253 -19.04 -14.16 11.78
C HIS A 253 -18.33 -14.01 13.12
N ALA A 254 -17.36 -14.88 13.41
CA ALA A 254 -16.60 -14.83 14.66
C ALA A 254 -15.81 -13.51 14.79
N TYR A 255 -15.18 -13.06 13.71
CA TYR A 255 -14.35 -11.87 13.71
C TYR A 255 -15.16 -10.58 13.80
N VAL A 256 -16.28 -10.49 13.11
CA VAL A 256 -17.22 -9.36 13.28
C VAL A 256 -17.78 -9.31 14.70
N LYS A 257 -18.15 -10.46 15.28
CA LYS A 257 -18.60 -10.54 16.68
C LYS A 257 -17.50 -10.10 17.67
N ALA A 258 -16.24 -10.34 17.35
CA ALA A 258 -15.09 -9.89 18.13
C ALA A 258 -14.78 -8.39 17.98
N GLY A 259 -15.45 -7.71 17.05
CA GLY A 259 -15.33 -6.26 16.83
C GLY A 259 -14.55 -5.87 15.59
N ALA A 260 -14.24 -6.78 14.66
CA ALA A 260 -13.64 -6.40 13.39
C ALA A 260 -14.52 -5.38 12.65
N ASP A 261 -13.91 -4.28 12.22
CA ASP A 261 -14.60 -3.20 11.52
C ASP A 261 -14.81 -3.51 10.02
N GLY A 262 -14.08 -4.47 9.49
CA GLY A 262 -14.17 -4.92 8.12
C GLY A 262 -13.62 -6.32 7.92
N ILE A 263 -13.96 -6.93 6.78
CA ILE A 263 -13.46 -8.25 6.39
C ILE A 263 -12.74 -8.13 5.05
N MET A 264 -11.54 -8.67 4.97
CA MET A 264 -10.85 -8.92 3.73
C MET A 264 -10.91 -10.42 3.43
N ILE A 265 -11.48 -10.78 2.28
CA ILE A 265 -11.45 -12.16 1.81
C ILE A 265 -10.36 -12.31 0.75
N HIS A 266 -9.50 -13.29 0.91
CA HIS A 266 -8.35 -13.48 0.04
C HIS A 266 -8.47 -14.79 -0.74
N SER A 267 -8.18 -14.75 -2.03
CA SER A 267 -8.20 -15.89 -2.93
C SER A 267 -7.03 -15.83 -3.92
N LYS A 268 -6.50 -17.00 -4.27
CA LYS A 268 -5.53 -17.15 -5.36
C LYS A 268 -6.15 -17.64 -6.66
N SER A 269 -7.46 -17.85 -6.67
CA SER A 269 -8.20 -18.26 -7.87
C SER A 269 -8.25 -17.14 -8.89
N LYS A 270 -8.05 -17.47 -10.16
CA LYS A 270 -8.31 -16.55 -11.27
C LYS A 270 -9.80 -16.34 -11.52
N ASP A 271 -10.66 -17.27 -11.08
CA ASP A 271 -12.11 -17.18 -11.15
C ASP A 271 -12.64 -16.52 -9.86
N PRO A 272 -13.29 -15.37 -9.94
CA PRO A 272 -13.77 -14.65 -8.75
C PRO A 272 -15.03 -15.25 -8.12
N LYS A 273 -15.51 -16.39 -8.58
CA LYS A 273 -16.77 -17.01 -8.10
C LYS A 273 -16.82 -17.19 -6.60
N GLU A 274 -15.75 -17.67 -5.97
CA GLU A 274 -15.71 -17.88 -4.52
C GLU A 274 -15.80 -16.56 -3.74
N ILE A 275 -15.19 -15.48 -4.26
CA ILE A 275 -15.29 -14.14 -3.69
C ILE A 275 -16.72 -13.62 -3.79
N PHE A 276 -17.40 -13.81 -4.93
CA PHE A 276 -18.78 -13.42 -5.10
C PHE A 276 -19.74 -14.22 -4.23
N GLN A 277 -19.55 -15.54 -4.10
CA GLN A 277 -20.33 -16.39 -3.23
C GLN A 277 -20.19 -15.98 -1.76
N PHE A 278 -18.96 -15.80 -1.30
CA PHE A 278 -18.67 -15.25 0.03
C PHE A 278 -19.37 -13.91 0.24
N SER A 279 -19.18 -12.98 -0.68
CA SER A 279 -19.75 -11.62 -0.58
C SER A 279 -21.27 -11.64 -0.51
N LYS A 280 -21.93 -12.50 -1.29
CA LYS A 280 -23.39 -12.66 -1.30
C LYS A 280 -23.91 -13.19 0.03
N LEU A 281 -23.24 -14.22 0.59
CA LEU A 281 -23.65 -14.80 1.87
C LEU A 281 -23.37 -13.85 3.04
N PHE A 282 -22.18 -13.26 3.07
CA PHE A 282 -21.80 -12.33 4.13
C PHE A 282 -22.74 -11.11 4.21
N ARG A 283 -23.15 -10.55 3.05
CA ARG A 283 -24.09 -9.41 3.01
C ARG A 283 -25.48 -9.72 3.56
N LYS A 284 -25.91 -10.98 3.58
CA LYS A 284 -27.18 -11.34 4.19
C LYS A 284 -27.19 -11.06 5.69
N SER A 285 -26.07 -11.29 6.36
CA SER A 285 -25.91 -11.09 7.81
C SER A 285 -25.39 -9.70 8.17
N TYR A 286 -24.53 -9.10 7.32
CA TYR A 286 -23.82 -7.85 7.61
C TYR A 286 -23.86 -6.90 6.41
N LYS A 287 -24.91 -6.07 6.36
CA LYS A 287 -25.10 -5.11 5.26
C LYS A 287 -24.07 -3.97 5.29
N ASN A 288 -23.70 -3.50 6.47
CA ASN A 288 -22.89 -2.29 6.67
C ASN A 288 -21.42 -2.55 6.98
N ILE A 289 -20.99 -3.82 7.10
CA ILE A 289 -19.58 -4.13 7.33
C ILE A 289 -18.82 -4.04 5.99
N PRO A 290 -17.80 -3.18 5.86
CA PRO A 290 -17.01 -3.06 4.66
C PRO A 290 -16.24 -4.34 4.33
N LYS A 291 -16.01 -4.57 3.04
CA LYS A 291 -15.24 -5.69 2.52
C LYS A 291 -14.13 -5.19 1.61
N ALA A 292 -12.96 -5.78 1.78
CA ALA A 292 -11.82 -5.62 0.90
C ALA A 292 -11.54 -6.94 0.15
N CYS A 293 -11.00 -6.87 -1.04
CA CYS A 293 -10.54 -7.99 -1.85
C CYS A 293 -9.44 -7.56 -2.82
#